data_78ef37ee1350a8c55cb441bc09d5e2c8
#
_entry.id   78ef37ee1350a8c55cb441bc09d5e2c8
#
_cell.length_a   1.000
_cell.length_b   1.000
_cell.length_c   1.000
_cell.angle_alpha   90.00
_cell.angle_beta   90.00
_cell.angle_gamma   90.00
#
_symmetry.space_group_name_H-M   'P 1'
#
loop_
_entity.id
_entity.type
_entity.pdbx_description
1 polymer ?
#
loop_
_entity_poly.entity_id
_entity_poly.type
_entity_poly.pdbx_seq_one_letter_code
_entity_poly.pdbx_strand_id
1 'polypeptide(L)'
;MTEKQKLLLQLFREVDAICKKHDLRYVMAGGTLIGVLRNEGFIPWDDDVDIYMPKSDWDKFVEICQNEMPPNRAVYCAEVDRNYTNGFPRYGSTDTCAIHKHQIIGDDKAGEIIDVLTLDPIPDAVSYTHLRAHETTLHL
;
A
#
# COMPACT_ATOMS: atom_id res chain seq x y z
N MET A 1 -17.72 12.71 3.98
CA MET A 1 -16.87 11.53 3.71
C MET A 1 -17.74 10.40 3.18
N THR A 2 -17.35 9.81 2.07
CA THR A 2 -18.07 8.67 1.49
C THR A 2 -17.89 7.41 2.31
N GLU A 3 -18.76 6.41 2.12
CA GLU A 3 -18.61 5.11 2.79
C GLU A 3 -17.28 4.43 2.42
N LYS A 4 -16.86 4.56 1.16
CA LYS A 4 -15.56 4.06 0.71
C LYS A 4 -14.41 4.75 1.45
N GLN A 5 -14.43 6.06 1.58
CA GLN A 5 -13.41 6.82 2.32
C GLN A 5 -13.38 6.44 3.80
N LYS A 6 -14.54 6.18 4.41
CA LYS A 6 -14.61 5.71 5.81
C LYS A 6 -13.90 4.36 5.97
N LEU A 7 -14.13 3.43 5.06
CA LEU A 7 -13.48 2.12 5.09
C LEU A 7 -11.97 2.26 4.86
N LEU A 8 -11.56 3.07 3.88
CA LEU A 8 -10.14 3.33 3.63
C LEU A 8 -9.46 3.95 4.85
N LEU A 9 -10.12 4.88 5.54
CA LEU A 9 -9.61 5.47 6.76
C LEU A 9 -9.45 4.42 7.87
N GLN A 10 -10.40 3.51 7.99
CA GLN A 10 -10.31 2.40 8.95
C GLN A 10 -9.11 1.50 8.64
N LEU A 11 -8.95 1.10 7.38
CA LEU A 11 -7.80 0.31 6.95
C LEU A 11 -6.47 1.02 7.23
N PHE A 12 -6.41 2.30 6.96
CA PHE A 12 -5.24 3.12 7.25
C PHE A 12 -4.93 3.18 8.75
N ARG A 13 -5.96 3.34 9.59
CA ARG A 13 -5.79 3.34 11.05
C ARG A 13 -5.27 2.00 11.57
N GLU A 14 -5.71 0.89 10.97
CA GLU A 14 -5.21 -0.44 11.32
C GLU A 14 -3.73 -0.58 10.99
N VAL A 15 -3.32 -0.15 9.81
CA VAL A 15 -1.91 -0.13 9.39
C VAL A 15 -1.08 0.75 10.33
N ASP A 16 -1.56 1.95 10.61
CA ASP A 16 -0.90 2.89 11.51
C ASP A 16 -0.72 2.31 12.92
N ALA A 17 -1.75 1.65 13.45
CA ALA A 17 -1.70 1.03 14.76
C ALA A 17 -0.64 -0.07 14.85
N ILE A 18 -0.55 -0.93 13.84
CA ILE A 18 0.47 -1.97 13.76
C ILE A 18 1.86 -1.36 13.66
N CYS A 19 2.03 -0.35 12.81
CA CYS A 19 3.30 0.33 12.63
C CYS A 19 3.77 1.01 13.93
N LYS A 20 2.89 1.69 14.64
CA LYS A 20 3.22 2.34 15.91
C LYS A 20 3.57 1.33 17.01
N LYS A 21 2.82 0.24 17.09
CA LYS A 21 3.05 -0.81 18.09
C LYS A 21 4.41 -1.48 17.91
N HIS A 22 4.85 -1.68 16.67
CA HIS A 22 6.07 -2.41 16.35
C HIS A 22 7.21 -1.52 15.85
N ASP A 23 7.06 -0.21 15.96
CA ASP A 23 8.06 0.78 15.53
C ASP A 23 8.47 0.63 14.05
N LEU A 24 7.48 0.42 13.20
CA LEU A 24 7.67 0.36 11.76
C LEU A 24 7.46 1.75 11.15
N ARG A 25 8.23 2.05 10.11
CA ARG A 25 8.21 3.35 9.44
C ARG A 25 7.30 3.31 8.22
N TYR A 26 6.53 4.37 8.03
CA TYR A 26 5.83 4.62 6.77
C TYR A 26 5.64 6.12 6.60
N VAL A 27 5.39 6.54 5.36
CA VAL A 27 4.98 7.91 5.05
C VAL A 27 3.83 7.88 4.05
N MET A 28 2.97 8.88 4.10
CA MET A 28 1.89 9.03 3.12
C MET A 28 2.46 9.41 1.76
N ALA A 29 1.81 8.95 0.70
CA ALA A 29 2.23 9.18 -0.67
C ALA A 29 1.14 9.85 -1.49
N GLY A 30 1.52 10.56 -2.55
CA GLY A 30 0.62 11.08 -3.57
C GLY A 30 -0.54 11.91 -3.06
N GLY A 31 -1.72 11.63 -3.57
CA GLY A 31 -2.95 12.31 -3.22
C GLY A 31 -3.34 12.21 -1.75
N THR A 32 -2.98 11.11 -1.08
CA THR A 32 -3.17 10.93 0.36
C THR A 32 -2.45 12.02 1.15
N LEU A 33 -1.18 12.27 0.85
CA LEU A 33 -0.40 13.31 1.50
C LEU A 33 -0.94 14.71 1.17
N ILE A 34 -1.28 14.96 -0.09
CA ILE A 34 -1.84 16.23 -0.51
C ILE A 34 -3.15 16.53 0.24
N GLY A 35 -4.02 15.51 0.37
CA GLY A 35 -5.28 15.65 1.10
C GLY A 35 -5.07 16.04 2.55
N VAL A 36 -4.14 15.40 3.24
CA VAL A 36 -3.82 15.72 4.63
C VAL A 36 -3.31 17.16 4.77
N LEU A 37 -2.43 17.60 3.88
CA LEU A 37 -1.83 18.93 3.95
C LEU A 37 -2.79 20.05 3.58
N ARG A 38 -3.73 19.81 2.66
CA ARG A 38 -4.64 20.84 2.15
C ARG A 38 -6.03 20.78 2.74
N ASN A 39 -6.55 19.58 3.00
CA ASN A 39 -7.95 19.35 3.37
C ASN A 39 -8.10 18.73 4.76
N GLU A 40 -7.03 18.54 5.49
CA GLU A 40 -6.98 17.85 6.79
C GLU A 40 -7.59 16.44 6.73
N GLY A 41 -7.55 15.80 5.57
CA GLY A 41 -8.11 14.49 5.32
C GLY A 41 -8.10 14.14 3.84
N PHE A 42 -9.12 13.41 3.39
CA PHE A 42 -9.25 13.10 1.97
C PHE A 42 -9.55 14.34 1.13
N ILE A 43 -8.95 14.40 -0.05
CA ILE A 43 -9.48 15.24 -1.12
C ILE A 43 -10.92 14.73 -1.40
N PRO A 44 -11.93 15.59 -1.51
CA PRO A 44 -13.33 15.14 -1.55
C PRO A 44 -13.68 14.11 -2.61
N TRP A 45 -12.97 14.12 -3.75
CA TRP A 45 -13.18 13.18 -4.86
C TRP A 45 -12.16 12.03 -4.89
N ASP A 46 -11.22 11.98 -3.94
CA ASP A 46 -10.19 10.96 -3.88
C ASP A 46 -10.75 9.67 -3.25
N ASP A 47 -10.42 8.53 -3.84
CA ASP A 47 -10.94 7.24 -3.45
C ASP A 47 -9.86 6.17 -3.25
N ASP A 48 -8.62 6.59 -3.05
CA ASP A 48 -7.49 5.70 -2.78
C ASP A 48 -6.61 6.20 -1.64
N VAL A 49 -5.84 5.31 -1.05
CA VAL A 49 -4.84 5.61 -0.03
C VAL A 49 -3.55 4.91 -0.42
N ASP A 50 -2.48 5.68 -0.53
CA ASP A 50 -1.14 5.21 -0.86
C ASP A 50 -0.15 5.58 0.23
N ILE A 51 0.71 4.64 0.59
CA ILE A 51 1.80 4.89 1.53
C ILE A 51 3.12 4.35 0.97
N TYR A 52 4.22 4.96 1.39
CA TYR A 52 5.57 4.42 1.19
C TYR A 52 6.01 3.72 2.47
N MET A 53 6.63 2.56 2.33
CA MET A 53 7.19 1.82 3.45
C MET A 53 8.54 1.22 3.05
N PRO A 54 9.61 1.35 3.87
CA PRO A 54 10.85 0.65 3.60
C PRO A 54 10.61 -0.86 3.47
N LYS A 55 11.25 -1.51 2.51
CA LYS A 55 11.05 -2.94 2.25
C LYS A 55 11.29 -3.79 3.50
N SER A 56 12.31 -3.47 4.29
CA SER A 56 12.59 -4.18 5.53
C SER A 56 11.46 -4.06 6.56
N ASP A 57 10.80 -2.91 6.62
CA ASP A 57 9.66 -2.69 7.52
C ASP A 57 8.41 -3.40 6.97
N TRP A 58 8.21 -3.41 5.65
CA TRP A 58 7.14 -4.16 5.02
C TRP A 58 7.24 -5.67 5.30
N ASP A 59 8.43 -6.23 5.21
CA ASP A 59 8.64 -7.65 5.51
C ASP A 59 8.24 -7.98 6.96
N LYS A 60 8.58 -7.12 7.90
CA LYS A 60 8.15 -7.25 9.30
C LYS A 60 6.64 -7.08 9.45
N PHE A 61 6.06 -6.12 8.73
CA PHE A 61 4.61 -5.88 8.74
C PHE A 61 3.84 -7.11 8.28
N VAL A 62 4.26 -7.75 7.21
CA VAL A 62 3.64 -8.99 6.70
C VAL A 62 3.68 -10.09 7.74
N GLU A 63 4.82 -10.29 8.39
CA GLU A 63 4.99 -11.30 9.44
C GLU A 63 4.07 -11.02 10.64
N ILE A 64 4.01 -9.77 11.08
CA ILE A 64 3.14 -9.35 12.19
C ILE A 64 1.67 -9.56 11.84
N CYS A 65 1.26 -9.26 10.62
CA CYS A 65 -0.13 -9.42 10.19
C CYS A 65 -0.64 -10.85 10.27
N GLN A 66 0.23 -11.83 10.18
CA GLN A 66 -0.17 -13.23 10.34
C GLN A 66 -0.78 -13.52 11.72
N ASN A 67 -0.42 -12.75 12.74
CA ASN A 67 -0.85 -12.95 14.12
C ASN A 67 -1.75 -11.85 14.66
N GLU A 68 -1.65 -10.62 14.15
CA GLU A 68 -2.29 -9.45 14.73
C GLU A 68 -3.31 -8.76 13.82
N MET A 69 -3.47 -9.24 12.60
CA MET A 69 -4.40 -8.64 11.64
C MET A 69 -5.85 -8.83 12.08
N PRO A 70 -6.70 -7.77 12.01
CA PRO A 70 -8.12 -7.92 12.29
C PRO A 70 -8.80 -8.93 11.38
N PRO A 71 -9.97 -9.49 11.76
CA PRO A 71 -10.73 -10.37 10.87
C PRO A 71 -11.19 -9.64 9.61
N ASN A 72 -11.40 -10.38 8.54
CA ASN A 72 -11.82 -9.85 7.24
C ASN A 72 -10.80 -8.90 6.61
N ARG A 73 -9.53 -9.17 6.83
CA ARG A 73 -8.40 -8.45 6.24
C ARG A 73 -7.46 -9.41 5.55
N ALA A 74 -6.71 -8.91 4.59
CA ALA A 74 -5.67 -9.67 3.93
C ALA A 74 -4.52 -8.78 3.50
N VAL A 75 -3.34 -9.38 3.45
CA VAL A 75 -2.14 -8.79 2.85
C VAL A 75 -1.93 -9.43 1.50
N TYR A 76 -1.80 -8.62 0.47
CA TYR A 76 -1.59 -9.08 -0.90
C TYR A 76 -0.17 -8.70 -1.34
N CYS A 77 0.67 -9.71 -1.52
CA CYS A 77 2.05 -9.51 -1.98
C CYS A 77 2.63 -10.84 -2.47
N ALA A 78 3.73 -10.75 -3.21
CA ALA A 78 4.39 -11.93 -3.78
C ALA A 78 4.96 -12.87 -2.71
N GLU A 79 5.31 -12.34 -1.55
CA GLU A 79 5.84 -13.13 -0.42
C GLU A 79 4.79 -14.07 0.18
N VAL A 80 3.52 -13.68 0.10
CA VAL A 80 2.39 -14.47 0.61
C VAL A 80 1.77 -15.34 -0.47
N ASP A 81 1.66 -14.81 -1.68
CA ASP A 81 1.07 -15.51 -2.83
C ASP A 81 1.96 -15.35 -4.05
N ARG A 82 2.59 -16.45 -4.47
CA ARG A 82 3.48 -16.48 -5.63
C ARG A 82 2.81 -16.10 -6.94
N ASN A 83 1.49 -16.22 -7.02
CA ASN A 83 0.71 -15.86 -8.19
C ASN A 83 0.29 -14.39 -8.20
N TYR A 84 0.68 -13.63 -7.20
CA TYR A 84 0.40 -12.20 -7.13
C TYR A 84 1.22 -11.45 -8.16
N THR A 85 0.54 -10.85 -9.12
CA THR A 85 1.18 -10.19 -10.29
C THR A 85 1.08 -8.68 -10.26
N ASN A 86 0.41 -8.09 -9.26
CA ASN A 86 0.34 -6.65 -9.13
C ASN A 86 1.71 -6.06 -8.76
N GLY A 87 2.01 -4.87 -9.28
CA GLY A 87 3.30 -4.22 -9.04
C GLY A 87 3.53 -3.74 -7.61
N PHE A 88 2.46 -3.62 -6.80
CA PHE A 88 2.56 -3.09 -5.44
C PHE A 88 1.89 -4.04 -4.44
N PRO A 89 2.53 -4.25 -3.26
CA PRO A 89 1.85 -4.88 -2.14
C PRO A 89 0.62 -4.09 -1.70
N ARG A 90 -0.32 -4.77 -1.08
CA ARG A 90 -1.59 -4.17 -0.65
C ARG A 90 -2.03 -4.73 0.70
N TYR A 91 -2.70 -3.89 1.48
CA TYR A 91 -3.44 -4.29 2.67
C TYR A 91 -4.91 -3.95 2.45
N GLY A 92 -5.80 -4.89 2.68
CA GLY A 92 -7.19 -4.64 2.33
C GLY A 92 -8.23 -5.46 3.03
N SER A 93 -9.47 -5.16 2.69
CA SER A 93 -10.68 -5.80 3.17
C SER A 93 -11.02 -7.02 2.31
N THR A 94 -11.45 -8.10 2.95
CA THR A 94 -11.92 -9.31 2.26
C THR A 94 -13.44 -9.40 2.21
N ASP A 95 -14.15 -8.55 2.92
CA ASP A 95 -15.62 -8.55 3.00
C ASP A 95 -16.27 -7.49 2.11
N THR A 96 -15.48 -6.78 1.30
CA THR A 96 -15.94 -5.85 0.30
C THR A 96 -15.46 -6.27 -1.09
N CYS A 97 -16.05 -5.69 -2.14
CA CYS A 97 -15.64 -5.94 -3.51
C CYS A 97 -15.42 -4.61 -4.22
N ALA A 98 -14.20 -4.38 -4.72
CA ALA A 98 -13.88 -3.21 -5.52
C ALA A 98 -13.74 -3.62 -6.99
N ILE A 99 -14.60 -3.07 -7.84
CA ILE A 99 -14.54 -3.32 -9.28
C ILE A 99 -14.03 -2.05 -9.96
N HIS A 100 -12.88 -2.13 -10.59
CA HIS A 100 -12.33 -1.05 -11.40
C HIS A 100 -12.79 -1.18 -12.86
N LYS A 101 -13.11 -0.05 -13.50
CA LYS A 101 -13.65 -0.02 -14.87
C LYS A 101 -12.81 -0.75 -15.93
N HIS A 102 -11.54 -0.95 -15.66
CA HIS A 102 -10.59 -1.56 -16.61
C HIS A 102 -10.09 -2.93 -16.14
N GLN A 103 -10.68 -3.48 -15.09
CA GLN A 103 -10.25 -4.75 -14.56
C GLN A 103 -10.96 -5.90 -15.29
N ILE A 104 -10.18 -6.86 -15.76
CA ILE A 104 -10.72 -8.08 -16.34
C ILE A 104 -11.34 -8.90 -15.20
N ILE A 105 -12.62 -9.21 -15.35
CA ILE A 105 -13.38 -10.00 -14.36
C ILE A 105 -12.68 -11.34 -14.14
N GLY A 106 -12.16 -11.57 -12.95
CA GLY A 106 -11.61 -12.87 -12.56
C GLY A 106 -10.28 -12.85 -11.81
N ASP A 107 -9.53 -11.75 -11.86
CA ASP A 107 -8.15 -11.73 -11.33
C ASP A 107 -7.98 -11.13 -9.95
N ASP A 108 -8.95 -10.38 -9.43
CA ASP A 108 -8.81 -9.76 -8.12
C ASP A 108 -10.06 -9.93 -7.27
N LYS A 109 -9.94 -10.80 -6.29
CA LYS A 109 -10.94 -10.96 -5.23
C LYS A 109 -10.76 -9.94 -4.10
N ALA A 110 -9.91 -8.94 -4.32
CA ALA A 110 -9.64 -7.93 -3.31
C ALA A 110 -10.80 -6.94 -3.21
N GLY A 111 -11.18 -6.62 -1.99
CA GLY A 111 -12.09 -5.52 -1.68
C GLY A 111 -11.35 -4.18 -1.73
N GLU A 112 -11.77 -3.23 -0.89
CA GLU A 112 -11.06 -1.97 -0.73
C GLU A 112 -9.67 -2.21 -0.16
N ILE A 113 -8.67 -1.49 -0.69
CA ILE A 113 -7.26 -1.72 -0.41
C ILE A 113 -6.51 -0.43 -0.17
N ILE A 114 -5.39 -0.55 0.56
CA ILE A 114 -4.34 0.44 0.63
C ILE A 114 -3.16 -0.08 -0.18
N ASP A 115 -2.67 0.72 -1.11
CA ASP A 115 -1.45 0.43 -1.87
C ASP A 115 -0.22 0.79 -1.04
N VAL A 116 0.71 -0.13 -0.95
CA VAL A 116 1.99 0.06 -0.25
C VAL A 116 3.11 0.04 -1.27
N LEU A 117 3.76 1.20 -1.44
CA LEU A 117 4.92 1.32 -2.32
C LEU A 117 6.17 1.06 -1.48
N THR A 118 6.79 -0.08 -1.69
CA THR A 118 7.99 -0.44 -0.93
C THR A 118 9.23 0.27 -1.46
N LEU A 119 10.06 0.73 -0.53
CA LEU A 119 11.30 1.44 -0.84
C LEU A 119 12.50 0.54 -0.54
N ASP A 120 13.32 0.32 -1.55
CA ASP A 120 14.56 -0.42 -1.41
C ASP A 120 15.74 0.53 -1.16
N PRO A 121 16.73 0.13 -0.35
CA PRO A 121 17.92 0.94 -0.17
C PRO A 121 18.73 1.00 -1.47
N ILE A 122 19.29 2.18 -1.75
CA ILE A 122 20.15 2.39 -2.91
C ILE A 122 21.59 2.59 -2.42
N PRO A 123 22.58 1.88 -3.00
CA PRO A 123 23.99 2.14 -2.68
C PRO A 123 24.40 3.58 -3.01
N ASP A 124 25.28 4.15 -2.19
CA ASP A 124 25.75 5.52 -2.36
C ASP A 124 26.67 5.72 -3.59
N ALA A 125 27.06 4.64 -4.28
CA ALA A 125 27.90 4.71 -5.47
C ALA A 125 27.17 5.43 -6.62
N VAL A 126 27.77 6.51 -7.12
CA VAL A 126 27.22 7.31 -8.23
C VAL A 126 26.94 6.45 -9.46
N SER A 127 27.82 5.52 -9.79
CA SER A 127 27.66 4.60 -10.94
C SER A 127 26.41 3.76 -10.82
N TYR A 128 26.08 3.27 -9.63
CA TYR A 128 24.85 2.49 -9.41
C TYR A 128 23.61 3.36 -9.55
N THR A 129 23.61 4.54 -8.97
CA THR A 129 22.49 5.49 -9.08
C THR A 129 22.24 5.84 -10.54
N HIS A 130 23.29 6.01 -11.33
CA HIS A 130 23.19 6.29 -12.75
C HIS A 130 22.55 5.13 -13.53
N LEU A 131 22.96 3.89 -13.26
CA LEU A 131 22.36 2.69 -13.83
C LEU A 131 20.86 2.57 -13.50
N ARG A 132 20.48 2.78 -12.25
CA ARG A 132 19.09 2.71 -11.82
C ARG A 132 18.22 3.76 -12.52
N ALA A 133 18.73 4.95 -12.76
CA ALA A 133 18.01 5.98 -13.50
C ALA A 133 17.70 5.52 -14.94
N HIS A 134 18.63 4.86 -15.61
CA HIS A 134 18.42 4.30 -16.94
C HIS A 134 17.42 3.15 -16.93
N GLU A 135 17.50 2.23 -15.97
CA GLU A 135 16.54 1.13 -15.82
C GLU A 135 15.12 1.65 -15.59
N THR A 136 14.95 2.64 -14.74
CA THR A 136 13.64 3.25 -14.47
C THR A 136 13.04 3.86 -15.75
N THR A 137 13.85 4.48 -16.58
CA THR A 137 13.42 5.03 -17.87
C THR A 137 12.92 3.94 -18.82
N LEU A 138 13.53 2.75 -18.79
CA LEU A 138 13.14 1.62 -19.62
C LEU A 138 11.83 0.95 -19.16
N HIS A 139 11.47 1.08 -17.89
CA HIS A 139 10.29 0.44 -17.30
C HIS A 139 9.06 1.35 -17.23
N LEU A 140 9.20 2.59 -17.62
CA LEU A 140 8.09 3.53 -17.76
C LEU A 140 7.43 3.38 -19.12
#